data_3cbb5ee386cae9908f572bb3d5c41c59
#
_entry.id   3cbb5ee386cae9908f572bb3d5c41c59
#
_cell.length_a   1.000
_cell.length_b   1.000
_cell.length_c   1.000
_cell.angle_alpha   90.00
_cell.angle_beta   90.00
_cell.angle_gamma   90.00
#
_symmetry.space_group_name_H-M   'P 1'
#
loop_
_entity.id
_entity.type
_entity.pdbx_description
1 polymer ?
#
loop_
_entity_poly.entity_id
_entity_poly.type
_entity_poly.pdbx_seq_one_letter_code
_entity_poly.pdbx_strand_id
1 'polypeptide(L)'
;MKKRLMGRYIVTNPKVCHGQPTFRGTRILVADVLEQVADGMAWQSIVEEWRGSISEAAISEAVRVASETFREHAHELALMSCAVLSGDSRRRSI
;
A
#
# COMPACT_ATOMS: atom_id res chain seq x y z
N MET A 1 6.12 6.32 -20.18
CA MET A 1 6.26 5.32 -19.16
C MET A 1 5.29 4.19 -19.33
N LYS A 2 5.65 3.03 -18.94
CA LYS A 2 4.83 1.86 -19.17
C LYS A 2 4.10 1.40 -17.93
N LYS A 3 2.99 0.74 -18.14
CA LYS A 3 2.32 0.02 -17.09
C LYS A 3 3.26 -1.03 -16.54
N ARG A 4 3.28 -1.20 -15.24
CA ARG A 4 4.20 -2.12 -14.60
C ARG A 4 3.47 -2.94 -13.55
N LEU A 5 3.67 -4.26 -13.63
CA LEU A 5 3.10 -5.15 -12.64
C LEU A 5 4.03 -5.25 -11.44
N MET A 6 3.46 -5.17 -10.27
CA MET A 6 4.19 -5.31 -9.01
C MET A 6 3.73 -6.58 -8.32
N GLY A 7 3.47 -7.62 -9.10
CA GLY A 7 2.95 -8.86 -8.62
C GLY A 7 1.79 -9.25 -9.49
N ARG A 8 0.95 -10.16 -9.01
CA ARG A 8 -0.17 -10.63 -9.79
C ARG A 8 -1.33 -9.64 -9.84
N TYR A 9 -1.56 -8.95 -8.73
CA TYR A 9 -2.76 -8.12 -8.60
C TYR A 9 -2.49 -6.63 -8.62
N ILE A 10 -1.26 -6.20 -8.52
CA ILE A 10 -0.92 -4.80 -8.34
C ILE A 10 -0.18 -4.29 -9.57
N VAL A 11 -0.57 -3.12 -10.02
CA VAL A 11 -0.01 -2.54 -11.23
C VAL A 11 0.14 -1.03 -11.04
N THR A 12 1.16 -0.47 -11.68
CA THR A 12 1.26 0.98 -11.80
C THR A 12 1.07 1.34 -13.27
N ASN A 13 0.31 2.39 -13.51
CA ASN A 13 0.05 2.84 -14.86
C ASN A 13 0.01 4.36 -14.81
N PRO A 14 0.92 5.05 -15.50
CA PRO A 14 0.97 6.51 -15.41
C PRO A 14 -0.32 7.18 -15.88
N LYS A 15 -1.16 6.47 -16.61
CA LYS A 15 -2.42 7.03 -17.06
C LYS A 15 -3.57 6.77 -16.10
N VAL A 16 -3.32 6.05 -15.02
CA VAL A 16 -4.37 5.72 -14.05
C VAL A 16 -3.90 6.20 -12.68
N CYS A 17 -4.71 7.04 -12.06
CA CYS A 17 -4.45 7.56 -10.71
C CYS A 17 -3.04 8.12 -10.58
N HIS A 18 -2.57 8.79 -11.62
CA HIS A 18 -1.25 9.46 -11.64
C HIS A 18 -0.11 8.49 -11.36
N GLY A 19 -0.25 7.26 -11.77
CA GLY A 19 0.82 6.28 -11.60
C GLY A 19 0.89 5.65 -10.23
N GLN A 20 -0.04 5.96 -9.35
CA GLN A 20 -0.10 5.31 -8.05
C GLN A 20 -0.43 3.83 -8.22
N PRO A 21 0.11 2.96 -7.36
CA PRO A 21 -0.25 1.54 -7.46
C PRO A 21 -1.73 1.32 -7.25
N THR A 22 -2.33 0.55 -8.16
CA THR A 22 -3.73 0.18 -8.06
C THR A 22 -3.84 -1.33 -8.23
N PHE A 23 -5.01 -1.86 -7.90
CA PHE A 23 -5.27 -3.26 -8.17
C PHE A 23 -5.62 -3.40 -9.65
N ARG A 24 -5.03 -4.40 -10.28
CA ARG A 24 -5.15 -4.59 -11.73
C ARG A 24 -6.61 -4.62 -12.15
N GLY A 25 -6.93 -3.89 -13.18
CA GLY A 25 -8.29 -3.83 -13.70
C GLY A 25 -9.21 -2.90 -12.94
N THR A 26 -8.68 -2.16 -11.96
CA THR A 26 -9.50 -1.25 -11.17
C THR A 26 -8.79 0.09 -11.05
N ARG A 27 -9.48 1.05 -10.46
CA ARG A 27 -8.86 2.31 -10.06
C ARG A 27 -8.72 2.37 -8.54
N ILE A 28 -8.80 1.23 -7.88
CA ILE A 28 -8.70 1.17 -6.42
C ILE A 28 -7.23 1.29 -6.03
N LEU A 29 -6.92 2.30 -5.26
CA LEU A 29 -5.56 2.52 -4.80
C LEU A 29 -5.17 1.48 -3.78
N VAL A 30 -4.01 0.89 -3.95
CA VAL A 30 -3.48 -0.06 -2.98
C VAL A 30 -3.33 0.63 -1.62
N ALA A 31 -2.91 1.90 -1.62
CA ALA A 31 -2.75 2.64 -0.38
C ALA A 31 -4.04 2.74 0.42
N ASP A 32 -5.17 2.91 -0.28
CA ASP A 32 -6.46 3.00 0.41
C ASP A 32 -6.81 1.70 1.11
N VAL A 33 -6.54 0.58 0.45
CA VAL A 33 -6.81 -0.73 1.04
C VAL A 33 -5.87 -0.98 2.22
N LEU A 34 -4.62 -0.59 2.09
CA LEU A 34 -3.68 -0.74 3.19
C LEU A 34 -4.09 0.09 4.40
N GLU A 35 -4.70 1.26 4.17
CA GLU A 35 -5.22 2.05 5.27
C GLU A 35 -6.36 1.35 5.98
N GLN A 36 -7.21 0.68 5.22
CA GLN A 36 -8.30 -0.08 5.82
C GLN A 36 -7.75 -1.23 6.66
N VAL A 37 -6.67 -1.87 6.20
CA VAL A 37 -6.01 -2.91 6.99
C VAL A 37 -5.46 -2.31 8.27
N ALA A 38 -4.85 -1.14 8.18
CA ALA A 38 -4.28 -0.47 9.34
C ALA A 38 -5.35 -0.08 10.34
N ASP A 39 -6.55 0.22 9.85
CA ASP A 39 -7.67 0.58 10.72
C ASP A 39 -8.29 -0.63 11.41
N GLY A 40 -7.81 -1.82 11.12
CA GLY A 40 -8.31 -3.01 11.77
C GLY A 40 -9.51 -3.65 11.10
N MET A 41 -9.85 -3.22 9.89
CA MET A 41 -10.95 -3.86 9.18
C MET A 41 -10.59 -5.30 8.83
N ALA A 42 -11.52 -6.21 9.04
CA ALA A 42 -11.33 -7.58 8.60
C ALA A 42 -11.23 -7.60 7.08
N TRP A 43 -10.36 -8.47 6.57
CA TRP A 43 -10.13 -8.51 5.13
C TRP A 43 -11.41 -8.83 4.35
N GLN A 44 -12.24 -9.68 4.93
CA GLN A 44 -13.51 -10.00 4.31
C GLN A 44 -14.38 -8.75 4.17
N SER A 45 -14.37 -7.89 5.20
CA SER A 45 -15.12 -6.65 5.17
C SER A 45 -14.58 -5.70 4.11
N ILE A 46 -13.26 -5.68 3.94
CA ILE A 46 -12.65 -4.84 2.91
C ILE A 46 -13.09 -5.31 1.52
N VAL A 47 -13.10 -6.62 1.32
CA VAL A 47 -13.56 -7.17 0.04
C VAL A 47 -15.00 -6.75 -0.24
N GLU A 48 -15.84 -6.80 0.79
CA GLU A 48 -17.23 -6.41 0.64
C GLU A 48 -17.37 -4.91 0.38
N GLU A 49 -16.54 -4.12 1.02
CA GLU A 49 -16.55 -2.68 0.82
C GLU A 49 -16.32 -2.33 -0.64
N TRP A 50 -15.43 -3.05 -1.30
CA TRP A 50 -15.11 -2.81 -2.70
C TRP A 50 -15.90 -3.71 -3.63
N ARG A 51 -16.96 -4.33 -3.10
CA ARG A 51 -17.94 -5.11 -3.88
C ARG A 51 -17.30 -6.24 -4.67
N GLY A 52 -16.28 -6.86 -4.07
CA GLY A 52 -15.63 -7.98 -4.71
C GLY A 52 -14.68 -7.63 -5.84
N SER A 53 -14.44 -6.34 -6.05
CA SER A 53 -13.50 -5.92 -7.10
C SER A 53 -12.07 -6.36 -6.79
N ILE A 54 -11.78 -6.59 -5.52
CA ILE A 54 -10.49 -7.14 -5.12
C ILE A 54 -10.78 -8.35 -4.24
N SER A 55 -9.80 -9.25 -4.16
CA SER A 55 -9.94 -10.46 -3.36
C SER A 55 -9.04 -10.37 -2.14
N GLU A 56 -9.24 -11.30 -1.21
CA GLU A 56 -8.33 -11.38 -0.06
C GLU A 56 -6.91 -11.70 -0.52
N ALA A 57 -6.77 -12.49 -1.59
CA ALA A 57 -5.45 -12.76 -2.14
C ALA A 57 -4.78 -11.48 -2.61
N ALA A 58 -5.56 -10.57 -3.20
CA ALA A 58 -5.03 -9.29 -3.64
C ALA A 58 -4.59 -8.44 -2.44
N ILE A 59 -5.38 -8.47 -1.37
CA ILE A 59 -5.01 -7.74 -0.14
C ILE A 59 -3.72 -8.32 0.43
N SER A 60 -3.61 -9.63 0.46
CA SER A 60 -2.41 -10.29 0.96
C SER A 60 -1.18 -9.87 0.14
N GLU A 61 -1.33 -9.80 -1.18
CA GLU A 61 -0.23 -9.36 -2.02
C GLU A 61 0.14 -7.91 -1.73
N ALA A 62 -0.87 -7.06 -1.52
CA ALA A 62 -0.61 -5.66 -1.21
C ALA A 62 0.22 -5.52 0.07
N VAL A 63 -0.13 -6.27 1.09
CA VAL A 63 0.61 -6.24 2.34
C VAL A 63 2.03 -6.73 2.12
N ARG A 64 2.19 -7.80 1.34
CA ARG A 64 3.52 -8.35 1.07
C ARG A 64 4.37 -7.38 0.28
N VAL A 65 3.80 -6.76 -0.74
CA VAL A 65 4.54 -5.80 -1.56
C VAL A 65 4.95 -4.60 -0.71
N ALA A 66 4.05 -4.13 0.14
CA ALA A 66 4.37 -3.01 1.03
C ALA A 66 5.53 -3.38 1.95
N SER A 67 5.51 -4.58 2.48
CA SER A 67 6.56 -5.06 3.37
C SER A 67 7.90 -5.13 2.64
N GLU A 68 7.87 -5.66 1.42
CA GLU A 68 9.09 -5.77 0.63
C GLU A 68 9.64 -4.40 0.26
N THR A 69 8.76 -3.49 -0.10
CA THR A 69 9.17 -2.13 -0.45
C THR A 69 9.81 -1.44 0.74
N PHE A 70 9.20 -1.61 1.91
CA PHE A 70 9.74 -1.04 3.12
C PHE A 70 11.13 -1.59 3.40
N ARG A 71 11.30 -2.89 3.20
CA ARG A 71 12.57 -3.55 3.44
C ARG A 71 13.64 -3.08 2.46
N GLU A 72 13.26 -2.96 1.18
CA GLU A 72 14.19 -2.53 0.14
C GLU A 72 14.66 -1.10 0.34
N HIS A 73 13.81 -0.26 0.89
CA HIS A 73 14.13 1.15 1.08
C HIS A 73 14.35 1.51 2.53
N ALA A 74 14.69 0.52 3.34
CA ALA A 74 14.84 0.73 4.78
C ALA A 74 15.87 1.81 5.10
N HIS A 75 16.96 1.85 4.35
CA HIS A 75 17.99 2.84 4.60
C HIS A 75 17.47 4.26 4.38
N GLU A 76 16.78 4.45 3.27
CA GLU A 76 16.22 5.76 2.95
C GLU A 76 15.18 6.17 3.96
N LEU A 77 14.34 5.22 4.35
CA LEU A 77 13.29 5.50 5.32
C LEU A 77 13.90 5.83 6.69
N ALA A 78 14.98 5.15 7.05
CA ALA A 78 15.64 5.43 8.31
C ALA A 78 16.20 6.85 8.32
N LEU A 79 16.78 7.30 7.21
CA LEU A 79 17.29 8.65 7.12
C LEU A 79 16.17 9.68 7.23
N MET A 80 15.06 9.41 6.56
CA MET A 80 13.92 10.30 6.65
C MET A 80 13.36 10.35 8.06
N SER A 81 13.30 9.20 8.71
CA SER A 81 12.80 9.13 10.08
C SER A 81 13.67 9.92 11.04
N CYS A 82 14.99 9.85 10.87
CA CYS A 82 15.89 10.61 11.71
C CYS A 82 15.62 12.10 11.56
N ALA A 83 15.43 12.56 10.35
CA ALA A 83 15.17 13.97 10.10
C ALA A 83 13.85 14.40 10.75
N VAL A 84 12.85 13.55 10.65
CA VAL A 84 11.55 13.86 11.21
C VAL A 84 11.57 13.78 12.73
N LEU A 85 12.21 12.75 13.26
CA LEU A 85 12.19 12.54 14.70
C LEU A 85 12.96 13.59 15.46
N SER A 86 13.88 14.26 14.81
CA SER A 86 14.58 15.35 15.51
C SER A 86 13.60 16.42 15.91
N GLY A 87 12.47 16.51 15.25
CA GLY A 87 11.46 17.48 15.61
C GLY A 87 10.33 16.92 16.45
N ASP A 88 10.14 15.59 16.44
CA ASP A 88 9.00 15.06 17.14
C ASP A 88 9.22 13.63 17.51
N SER A 89 9.78 13.43 18.64
CA SER A 89 10.07 12.07 19.03
C SER A 89 9.02 11.48 19.90
N ARG A 90 8.06 12.25 20.30
CA ARG A 90 7.18 11.71 21.18
C ARG A 90 6.13 11.02 20.68
N ARG A 91 5.79 11.06 20.08
CA ARG A 91 4.73 10.49 19.71
C ARG A 91 4.65 9.16 19.70
N ARG A 92 4.98 8.62 19.95
CA ARG A 92 4.76 7.68 19.90
C ARG A 92 4.62 7.02 20.39
N SER A 93 4.76 6.72 20.79
CA SER A 93 4.61 6.11 21.16
C SER A 93 3.93 5.43 21.26
N ILE A 94 3.53 4.98 21.10
CA ILE A 94 2.84 4.24 21.13
C ILE A 94 2.82 3.61 21.11
#